data_90807777a58fa01a167182b5bc6b84ec
#
_entry.id   90807777a58fa01a167182b5bc6b84ec
#
_cell.length_a   1.000
_cell.length_b   1.000
_cell.length_c   1.000
_cell.angle_alpha   90.00
_cell.angle_beta   90.00
_cell.angle_gamma   90.00
#
_symmetry.space_group_name_H-M   'P 1'
#
loop_
_entity.id
_entity.type
_entity.pdbx_description
1 polymer ?
#
loop_
_entity_poly.entity_id
_entity_poly.type
_entity_poly.pdbx_seq_one_letter_code
_entity_poly.pdbx_strand_id
1 'polypeptide(L)'
;MFDKIKDFRNQMKMLKDLQSKMNGVDMTDPKSMLDSMGIDMNDIENHFNDSLMQTADQKVPLKFINETEHKDPSYEYISDSGFDLRASEEIWIQAHDRKLIPTGLRFDIPLGYEIQVRSKSGLALNQGLMVLNSPGTVDSGYQGEVKVILFNTTKDRIKIEKGQKIAQAVLCPVLNGKWVNLVKVEKIEEKDRNDKGFGSTGL
;
A
#
# COMPACT_ATOMS: atom_id res chain seq x y z
N MET A 1 49.59 4.09 17.54
CA MET A 1 50.14 2.88 16.92
C MET A 1 49.74 1.60 17.70
N PHE A 2 49.81 1.60 19.04
CA PHE A 2 49.43 0.45 19.86
C PHE A 2 47.99 0.02 19.77
N ASP A 3 47.02 0.93 19.59
CA ASP A 3 45.62 0.60 19.50
C ASP A 3 45.26 -0.17 18.22
N LYS A 4 45.85 0.18 17.09
CA LYS A 4 45.66 -0.54 15.81
C LYS A 4 46.20 -1.98 15.86
N ILE A 5 47.27 -2.22 16.63
CA ILE A 5 47.85 -3.56 16.81
C ILE A 5 46.96 -4.42 17.72
N LYS A 6 46.32 -3.81 18.72
CA LYS A 6 45.39 -4.48 19.63
C LYS A 6 44.10 -4.87 18.89
N ASP A 7 43.60 -3.99 18.04
CA ASP A 7 42.42 -4.22 17.21
C ASP A 7 42.66 -5.33 16.19
N PHE A 8 43.81 -5.32 15.52
CA PHE A 8 44.22 -6.37 14.58
C PHE A 8 44.34 -7.75 15.27
N ARG A 9 44.89 -7.79 16.49
CA ARG A 9 44.98 -9.04 17.27
C ARG A 9 43.62 -9.58 17.66
N ASN A 10 42.67 -8.71 18.01
CA ASN A 10 41.30 -9.09 18.33
C ASN A 10 40.57 -9.64 17.09
N GLN A 11 40.72 -8.99 15.93
CA GLN A 11 40.18 -9.46 14.67
C GLN A 11 40.76 -10.83 14.24
N MET A 12 42.09 -11.03 14.40
CA MET A 12 42.74 -12.32 14.10
C MET A 12 42.31 -13.44 15.06
N LYS A 13 42.06 -13.12 16.32
CA LYS A 13 41.51 -14.08 17.29
C LYS A 13 40.10 -14.48 16.91
N MET A 14 39.25 -13.51 16.55
CA MET A 14 37.87 -13.72 16.11
C MET A 14 37.80 -14.57 14.82
N LEU A 15 38.70 -14.32 13.87
CA LEU A 15 38.82 -15.12 12.64
C LEU A 15 39.27 -16.57 12.93
N LYS A 16 40.18 -16.78 13.85
CA LYS A 16 40.60 -18.14 14.25
C LYS A 16 39.50 -18.90 14.99
N ASP A 17 38.74 -18.22 15.85
CA ASP A 17 37.58 -18.80 16.54
C ASP A 17 36.45 -19.16 15.55
N LEU A 18 36.21 -18.32 14.56
CA LEU A 18 35.27 -18.63 13.45
C LEU A 18 35.74 -19.85 12.64
N GLN A 19 37.03 -19.87 12.27
CA GLN A 19 37.63 -20.96 11.49
C GLN A 19 37.63 -22.28 12.25
N SER A 20 37.79 -22.26 13.57
CA SER A 20 37.71 -23.46 14.41
C SER A 20 36.27 -23.99 14.54
N LYS A 21 35.27 -23.10 14.57
CA LYS A 21 33.86 -23.46 14.61
C LYS A 21 33.35 -24.01 13.28
N MET A 22 33.96 -23.60 12.15
CA MET A 22 33.61 -24.07 10.81
C MET A 22 34.24 -25.41 10.43
N ASN A 23 35.25 -25.93 11.21
CA ASN A 23 35.84 -27.23 10.96
C ASN A 23 34.85 -28.34 11.29
N GLY A 24 34.38 -29.05 10.27
CA GLY A 24 33.40 -30.15 10.37
C GLY A 24 31.95 -29.75 10.12
N VAL A 25 31.68 -28.49 9.74
CA VAL A 25 30.36 -28.01 9.37
C VAL A 25 30.04 -28.42 7.92
N ASP A 26 28.94 -29.07 7.70
CA ASP A 26 28.44 -29.33 6.37
C ASP A 26 27.87 -28.02 5.77
N MET A 27 28.63 -27.42 4.86
CA MET A 27 28.26 -26.17 4.18
C MET A 27 27.11 -26.32 3.22
N THR A 28 26.65 -27.55 2.98
CA THR A 28 25.47 -27.82 2.14
C THR A 28 24.19 -27.95 2.97
N ASP A 29 24.30 -28.09 4.30
CA ASP A 29 23.17 -28.11 5.23
C ASP A 29 23.03 -26.79 5.99
N PRO A 30 21.98 -25.99 5.70
CA PRO A 30 21.73 -24.71 6.38
C PRO A 30 21.62 -24.84 7.92
N LYS A 31 21.09 -25.96 8.41
CA LYS A 31 20.94 -26.22 9.84
C LYS A 31 22.30 -26.40 10.52
N SER A 32 23.18 -27.18 9.93
CA SER A 32 24.54 -27.38 10.40
C SER A 32 25.36 -26.08 10.47
N MET A 33 25.14 -25.18 9.49
CA MET A 33 25.72 -23.84 9.48
C MET A 33 25.24 -22.98 10.64
N LEU A 34 23.95 -22.94 10.88
CA LEU A 34 23.33 -22.13 11.94
C LEU A 34 23.75 -22.64 13.35
N ASP A 35 23.72 -23.93 13.55
CA ASP A 35 24.18 -24.57 14.80
C ASP A 35 25.67 -24.24 15.10
N SER A 36 26.52 -24.23 14.08
CA SER A 36 27.91 -23.86 14.21
C SER A 36 28.13 -22.39 14.61
N MET A 37 27.21 -21.53 14.22
CA MET A 37 27.17 -20.10 14.59
C MET A 37 26.56 -19.88 15.98
N GLY A 38 25.99 -20.92 16.60
CA GLY A 38 25.26 -20.83 17.85
C GLY A 38 23.89 -20.14 17.71
N ILE A 39 23.29 -20.26 16.52
CA ILE A 39 21.99 -19.69 16.21
C ILE A 39 20.96 -20.81 16.18
N ASP A 40 20.03 -20.82 17.11
CA ASP A 40 18.92 -21.77 17.14
C ASP A 40 17.84 -21.32 16.12
N MET A 41 17.42 -22.24 15.26
CA MET A 41 16.32 -21.99 14.31
C MET A 41 15.03 -21.59 15.02
N ASN A 42 14.78 -22.13 16.22
CA ASN A 42 13.60 -21.74 16.99
C ASN A 42 13.69 -20.29 17.46
N ASP A 43 14.89 -19.79 17.77
CA ASP A 43 15.08 -18.38 18.15
C ASP A 43 14.86 -17.46 16.94
N ILE A 44 15.24 -17.89 15.73
CA ILE A 44 14.93 -17.16 14.49
C ILE A 44 13.44 -17.16 14.23
N GLU A 45 12.77 -18.32 14.30
CA GLU A 45 11.32 -18.43 14.10
C GLU A 45 10.55 -17.61 15.15
N ASN A 46 10.94 -17.67 16.41
CA ASN A 46 10.32 -16.88 17.47
C ASN A 46 10.54 -15.39 17.23
N HIS A 47 11.75 -14.97 16.89
CA HIS A 47 12.05 -13.55 16.59
C HIS A 47 11.30 -13.05 15.35
N PHE A 48 11.18 -13.90 14.33
CA PHE A 48 10.42 -13.60 13.13
C PHE A 48 8.91 -13.52 13.41
N ASN A 49 8.38 -14.46 14.18
CA ASN A 49 6.98 -14.46 14.61
C ASN A 49 6.67 -13.28 15.54
N ASP A 50 7.53 -12.98 16.50
CA ASP A 50 7.40 -11.81 17.37
C ASP A 50 7.47 -10.51 16.58
N SER A 51 8.38 -10.42 15.61
CA SER A 51 8.48 -9.26 14.72
C SER A 51 7.25 -9.11 13.83
N LEU A 52 6.71 -10.21 13.29
CA LEU A 52 5.45 -10.20 12.53
C LEU A 52 4.26 -9.83 13.41
N MET A 53 4.18 -10.36 14.64
CA MET A 53 3.12 -10.01 15.58
C MET A 53 3.20 -8.56 16.03
N GLN A 54 4.39 -8.03 16.30
CA GLN A 54 4.58 -6.61 16.62
C GLN A 54 4.23 -5.68 15.45
N THR A 55 4.48 -6.10 14.20
CA THR A 55 4.09 -5.33 13.01
C THR A 55 2.59 -5.45 12.70
N ALA A 56 1.94 -6.56 13.06
CA ALA A 56 0.50 -6.76 12.89
C ALA A 56 -0.35 -5.85 13.80
N ASP A 57 0.18 -5.44 14.95
CA ASP A 57 -0.50 -4.51 15.87
C ASP A 57 -0.20 -3.01 15.61
N GLN A 58 0.79 -2.68 14.77
CA GLN A 58 1.10 -1.31 14.43
C GLN A 58 0.18 -0.81 13.29
N LYS A 59 -0.83 -0.03 13.68
CA LYS A 59 -1.67 0.70 12.72
C LYS A 59 -0.84 1.70 11.92
N VAL A 60 -0.99 1.70 10.61
CA VAL A 60 -0.38 2.71 9.74
C VAL A 60 -1.05 4.06 10.02
N PRO A 61 -0.31 5.10 10.47
CA PRO A 61 -0.90 6.40 10.71
C PRO A 61 -1.20 7.10 9.39
N LEU A 62 -2.47 7.36 9.10
CA LEU A 62 -2.90 8.21 8.00
C LEU A 62 -3.39 9.53 8.59
N LYS A 63 -2.56 10.58 8.50
CA LYS A 63 -2.92 11.91 8.99
C LYS A 63 -3.81 12.62 7.96
N PHE A 64 -4.73 13.44 8.45
CA PHE A 64 -5.63 14.20 7.58
C PHE A 64 -5.99 15.56 8.16
N ILE A 65 -6.44 16.44 7.29
CA ILE A 65 -7.12 17.69 7.61
C ILE A 65 -8.54 17.58 7.09
N ASN A 66 -9.53 17.94 7.90
CA ASN A 66 -10.93 18.07 7.49
C ASN A 66 -11.31 19.56 7.57
N GLU A 67 -11.49 20.18 6.41
CA GLU A 67 -11.88 21.59 6.27
C GLU A 67 -13.41 21.78 6.30
N THR A 68 -14.17 20.74 6.65
CA THR A 68 -15.64 20.74 6.71
C THR A 68 -16.15 20.58 8.14
N GLU A 69 -17.46 20.83 8.33
CA GLU A 69 -18.16 20.54 9.58
C GLU A 69 -18.68 19.09 9.65
N HIS A 70 -18.41 18.28 8.62
CA HIS A 70 -18.83 16.89 8.60
C HIS A 70 -17.97 16.04 9.57
N LYS A 71 -18.56 14.90 9.98
CA LYS A 71 -17.84 13.90 10.77
C LYS A 71 -16.51 13.53 10.08
N ASP A 72 -15.46 13.45 10.86
CA ASP A 72 -14.15 12.98 10.41
C ASP A 72 -14.22 11.61 9.75
N PRO A 73 -13.33 11.33 8.78
CA PRO A 73 -13.22 10.02 8.17
C PRO A 73 -12.97 8.95 9.23
N SER A 74 -13.72 7.87 9.17
CA SER A 74 -13.57 6.73 10.07
C SER A 74 -14.02 5.46 9.40
N TYR A 75 -13.40 4.33 9.75
CA TYR A 75 -13.90 3.02 9.40
C TYR A 75 -15.18 2.75 10.21
N GLU A 76 -16.24 2.28 9.57
CA GLU A 76 -17.49 1.92 10.26
C GLU A 76 -17.32 0.63 11.07
N TYR A 77 -16.66 -0.36 10.45
CA TYR A 77 -16.29 -1.63 11.09
C TYR A 77 -14.78 -1.84 10.98
N ILE A 78 -14.20 -2.55 11.95
CA ILE A 78 -12.76 -2.87 11.98
C ILE A 78 -12.30 -3.68 10.75
N SER A 79 -13.22 -4.42 10.14
CA SER A 79 -12.99 -5.25 8.95
C SER A 79 -13.15 -4.51 7.63
N ASP A 80 -13.58 -3.24 7.65
CA ASP A 80 -13.80 -2.49 6.43
C ASP A 80 -12.48 -2.20 5.71
N SER A 81 -12.49 -2.31 4.39
CA SER A 81 -11.33 -1.99 3.56
C SER A 81 -11.12 -0.49 3.37
N GLY A 82 -12.15 0.32 3.57
CA GLY A 82 -12.09 1.75 3.31
C GLY A 82 -13.05 2.56 4.18
N PHE A 83 -12.91 3.86 4.11
CA PHE A 83 -13.76 4.85 4.76
C PHE A 83 -14.46 5.75 3.75
N ASP A 84 -15.58 6.35 4.14
CA ASP A 84 -16.40 7.15 3.25
C ASP A 84 -15.82 8.55 2.98
N LEU A 85 -15.87 8.97 1.70
CA LEU A 85 -15.68 10.34 1.27
C LEU A 85 -17.04 11.00 1.09
N ARG A 86 -17.20 12.24 1.60
CA ARG A 86 -18.42 13.01 1.54
C ARG A 86 -18.25 14.25 0.67
N ALA A 87 -19.32 14.68 0.00
CA ALA A 87 -19.34 15.95 -0.70
C ALA A 87 -19.29 17.10 0.31
N SER A 88 -18.38 18.07 0.14
CA SER A 88 -18.31 19.26 0.99
C SER A 88 -19.35 20.33 0.65
N GLU A 89 -19.94 20.25 -0.53
CA GLU A 89 -20.96 21.18 -1.01
C GLU A 89 -22.05 20.49 -1.83
N GLU A 90 -23.14 21.18 -2.12
CA GLU A 90 -24.21 20.72 -2.98
C GLU A 90 -23.84 20.94 -4.44
N ILE A 91 -23.98 19.91 -5.28
CA ILE A 91 -23.63 19.95 -6.71
C ILE A 91 -24.65 19.17 -7.54
N TRP A 92 -25.04 19.71 -8.69
CA TRP A 92 -25.84 19.00 -9.68
C TRP A 92 -24.95 18.40 -10.78
N ILE A 93 -25.20 17.13 -11.12
CA ILE A 93 -24.57 16.43 -12.25
C ILE A 93 -25.64 16.19 -13.32
N GLN A 94 -25.45 16.76 -14.52
CA GLN A 94 -26.37 16.56 -15.63
C GLN A 94 -26.38 15.11 -16.11
N ALA A 95 -27.38 14.75 -16.89
CA ALA A 95 -27.48 13.45 -17.54
C ALA A 95 -26.20 13.14 -18.34
N HIS A 96 -25.65 11.96 -18.19
CA HIS A 96 -24.44 11.50 -18.91
C HIS A 96 -23.24 12.46 -18.81
N ASP A 97 -23.17 13.26 -17.74
CA ASP A 97 -22.09 14.21 -17.49
C ASP A 97 -21.29 13.83 -16.23
N ARG A 98 -20.15 14.47 -16.05
CA ARG A 98 -19.23 14.29 -14.91
C ARG A 98 -18.99 15.61 -14.19
N LYS A 99 -18.76 15.51 -12.90
CA LYS A 99 -18.38 16.64 -12.06
C LYS A 99 -17.26 16.26 -11.11
N LEU A 100 -16.41 17.23 -10.84
CA LEU A 100 -15.41 17.16 -9.80
C LEU A 100 -16.05 17.62 -8.50
N ILE A 101 -16.18 16.69 -7.55
CA ILE A 101 -16.87 16.95 -6.27
C ILE A 101 -15.81 17.14 -5.17
N PRO A 102 -15.74 18.28 -4.51
CA PRO A 102 -14.83 18.53 -3.43
C PRO A 102 -15.27 17.76 -2.17
N THR A 103 -14.29 17.35 -1.34
CA THR A 103 -14.53 16.63 -0.09
C THR A 103 -14.14 17.44 1.15
N GLY A 104 -13.33 18.50 1.00
CA GLY A 104 -12.72 19.25 2.08
C GLY A 104 -11.65 18.46 2.86
N LEU A 105 -11.22 17.30 2.34
CA LEU A 105 -10.23 16.44 2.99
C LEU A 105 -8.87 16.54 2.29
N ARG A 106 -7.82 16.62 3.11
CA ARG A 106 -6.41 16.51 2.69
C ARG A 106 -5.75 15.42 3.50
N PHE A 107 -4.83 14.67 2.91
CA PHE A 107 -4.14 13.57 3.58
C PHE A 107 -2.62 13.71 3.48
N ASP A 108 -1.94 13.34 4.57
CA ASP A 108 -0.49 13.08 4.58
C ASP A 108 -0.31 11.56 4.48
N ILE A 109 -0.23 11.08 3.24
CA ILE A 109 -0.18 9.64 2.93
C ILE A 109 1.26 9.16 3.13
N PRO A 110 1.50 8.12 3.95
CA PRO A 110 2.85 7.58 4.17
C PRO A 110 3.48 7.08 2.87
N LEU A 111 4.81 7.25 2.74
CA LEU A 111 5.56 6.72 1.60
C LEU A 111 5.41 5.19 1.50
N GLY A 112 5.14 4.68 0.32
CA GLY A 112 4.83 3.25 0.09
C GLY A 112 3.35 2.92 0.15
N TYR A 113 2.49 3.96 0.28
CA TYR A 113 1.04 3.84 0.21
C TYR A 113 0.47 4.84 -0.77
N GLU A 114 -0.74 4.56 -1.24
CA GLU A 114 -1.62 5.45 -1.97
C GLU A 114 -3.03 5.37 -1.41
N ILE A 115 -3.86 6.39 -1.62
CA ILE A 115 -5.31 6.26 -1.42
C ILE A 115 -5.96 5.97 -2.77
N GLN A 116 -6.73 4.88 -2.82
CA GLN A 116 -7.60 4.57 -3.94
C GLN A 116 -9.00 5.07 -3.67
N VAL A 117 -9.49 5.95 -4.55
CA VAL A 117 -10.88 6.43 -4.55
C VAL A 117 -11.72 5.48 -5.39
N ARG A 118 -12.66 4.78 -4.75
CA ARG A 118 -13.49 3.74 -5.35
C ARG A 118 -14.96 4.09 -5.31
N SER A 119 -15.71 3.62 -6.31
CA SER A 119 -17.18 3.78 -6.34
C SER A 119 -17.84 3.07 -5.15
N LYS A 120 -18.95 3.62 -4.68
CA LYS A 120 -19.85 2.97 -3.72
C LYS A 120 -20.88 2.15 -4.46
N SER A 121 -20.96 0.86 -4.14
CA SER A 121 -21.89 -0.09 -4.78
C SER A 121 -23.35 0.38 -4.72
N GLY A 122 -23.76 0.92 -3.57
CA GLY A 122 -25.13 1.42 -3.41
C GLY A 122 -25.45 2.63 -4.29
N LEU A 123 -24.49 3.55 -4.50
CA LEU A 123 -24.69 4.68 -5.42
C LEU A 123 -24.69 4.21 -6.88
N ALA A 124 -23.79 3.31 -7.23
CA ALA A 124 -23.70 2.77 -8.58
C ALA A 124 -25.00 2.02 -8.96
N LEU A 125 -25.50 1.16 -8.09
CA LEU A 125 -26.68 0.35 -8.34
C LEU A 125 -27.98 1.18 -8.33
N ASN A 126 -28.16 2.02 -7.30
CA ASN A 126 -29.46 2.65 -7.06
C ASN A 126 -29.62 4.03 -7.73
N GLN A 127 -28.50 4.70 -7.99
CA GLN A 127 -28.50 6.07 -8.52
C GLN A 127 -27.71 6.22 -9.83
N GLY A 128 -27.06 5.17 -10.32
CA GLY A 128 -26.24 5.25 -11.52
C GLY A 128 -25.05 6.20 -11.40
N LEU A 129 -24.56 6.44 -10.18
CA LEU A 129 -23.39 7.28 -9.91
C LEU A 129 -22.14 6.45 -9.68
N MET A 130 -21.07 6.77 -10.37
CA MET A 130 -19.80 6.07 -10.24
C MET A 130 -18.61 7.04 -10.24
N VAL A 131 -17.52 6.63 -9.65
CA VAL A 131 -16.23 7.32 -9.80
C VAL A 131 -15.71 7.00 -11.20
N LEU A 132 -15.54 8.02 -12.03
CA LEU A 132 -15.23 7.84 -13.45
C LEU A 132 -13.88 7.18 -13.68
N ASN A 133 -12.86 7.58 -12.93
CA ASN A 133 -11.49 7.05 -12.99
C ASN A 133 -11.23 5.98 -11.91
N SER A 134 -12.22 5.10 -11.64
CA SER A 134 -12.12 4.12 -10.56
C SER A 134 -11.18 2.95 -10.91
N PRO A 135 -10.18 2.64 -10.06
CA PRO A 135 -9.83 3.38 -8.85
C PRO A 135 -9.11 4.70 -9.17
N GLY A 136 -9.56 5.80 -8.57
CA GLY A 136 -8.82 7.06 -8.62
C GLY A 136 -7.60 6.97 -7.70
N THR A 137 -6.42 7.39 -8.15
CA THR A 137 -5.19 7.34 -7.37
C THR A 137 -4.89 8.68 -6.73
N VAL A 138 -4.60 8.67 -5.43
CA VAL A 138 -4.03 9.79 -4.68
C VAL A 138 -2.67 9.37 -4.16
N ASP A 139 -1.62 9.95 -4.73
CA ASP A 139 -0.23 9.63 -4.42
C ASP A 139 0.20 10.16 -3.05
N SER A 140 1.20 9.53 -2.42
CA SER A 140 1.77 9.98 -1.15
C SER A 140 2.38 11.38 -1.20
N GLY A 141 2.76 11.88 -2.38
CA GLY A 141 3.26 13.25 -2.56
C GLY A 141 2.17 14.30 -2.77
N TYR A 142 0.90 13.92 -2.92
CA TYR A 142 -0.19 14.86 -3.14
C TYR A 142 -0.71 15.41 -1.81
N GLN A 143 -0.61 16.72 -1.63
CA GLN A 143 -1.04 17.44 -0.42
C GLN A 143 -2.27 18.34 -0.63
N GLY A 144 -2.85 18.30 -1.84
CA GLY A 144 -4.05 19.05 -2.17
C GLY A 144 -5.31 18.39 -1.60
N GLU A 145 -6.44 19.09 -1.76
CA GLU A 145 -7.74 18.55 -1.43
C GLU A 145 -8.07 17.32 -2.31
N VAL A 146 -8.49 16.24 -1.69
CA VAL A 146 -9.01 15.07 -2.41
C VAL A 146 -10.38 15.41 -2.99
N LYS A 147 -10.51 15.30 -4.30
CA LYS A 147 -11.77 15.52 -5.03
C LYS A 147 -12.15 14.27 -5.79
N VAL A 148 -13.44 14.02 -5.90
CA VAL A 148 -14.01 12.84 -6.56
C VAL A 148 -14.59 13.21 -7.91
N ILE A 149 -14.14 12.56 -9.00
CA ILE A 149 -14.74 12.71 -10.32
C ILE A 149 -15.93 11.75 -10.38
N LEU A 150 -17.15 12.26 -10.15
CA LEU A 150 -18.38 11.47 -10.30
C LEU A 150 -18.93 11.59 -11.72
N PHE A 151 -19.39 10.47 -12.24
CA PHE A 151 -20.09 10.35 -13.50
C PHE A 151 -21.54 9.88 -13.25
N ASN A 152 -22.48 10.57 -13.87
CA ASN A 152 -23.90 10.23 -13.88
C ASN A 152 -24.22 9.40 -15.13
N THR A 153 -24.50 8.11 -14.96
CA THR A 153 -24.83 7.19 -16.06
C THR A 153 -26.29 7.27 -16.50
N THR A 154 -27.13 8.04 -15.79
CA THR A 154 -28.56 8.12 -16.04
C THR A 154 -28.93 9.25 -17.04
N LYS A 155 -30.14 9.22 -17.53
CA LYS A 155 -30.69 10.25 -18.42
C LYS A 155 -31.31 11.46 -17.68
N ASP A 156 -31.32 11.43 -16.35
CA ASP A 156 -31.84 12.51 -15.52
C ASP A 156 -30.67 13.19 -14.77
N ARG A 157 -30.85 14.49 -14.47
CA ARG A 157 -29.88 15.17 -13.61
C ARG A 157 -29.98 14.64 -12.17
N ILE A 158 -28.85 14.51 -11.51
CA ILE A 158 -28.77 14.03 -10.12
C ILE A 158 -28.20 15.15 -9.24
N LYS A 159 -28.81 15.34 -8.09
CA LYS A 159 -28.34 16.23 -7.04
C LYS A 159 -27.47 15.46 -6.08
N ILE A 160 -26.29 15.97 -5.82
CA ILE A 160 -25.42 15.56 -4.72
C ILE A 160 -25.63 16.53 -3.58
N GLU A 161 -26.08 16.05 -2.45
CA GLU A 161 -26.29 16.89 -1.27
C GLU A 161 -24.96 17.09 -0.51
N LYS A 162 -24.80 18.26 0.13
CA LYS A 162 -23.70 18.51 1.06
C LYS A 162 -23.72 17.44 2.16
N GLY A 163 -22.57 16.79 2.44
CA GLY A 163 -22.44 15.70 3.42
C GLY A 163 -22.82 14.31 2.89
N GLN A 164 -23.36 14.20 1.69
CA GLN A 164 -23.67 12.90 1.09
C GLN A 164 -22.38 12.08 0.89
N LYS A 165 -22.42 10.79 1.25
CA LYS A 165 -21.34 9.82 0.97
C LYS A 165 -21.30 9.59 -0.55
N ILE A 166 -20.18 9.92 -1.21
CA ILE A 166 -20.06 9.91 -2.69
C ILE A 166 -19.08 8.86 -3.22
N ALA A 167 -18.12 8.47 -2.42
CA ALA A 167 -17.08 7.47 -2.75
C ALA A 167 -16.56 6.83 -1.48
N GLN A 168 -15.69 5.84 -1.64
CA GLN A 168 -14.90 5.30 -0.54
C GLN A 168 -13.41 5.45 -0.83
N ALA A 169 -12.62 5.76 0.20
CA ALA A 169 -11.17 5.82 0.16
C ALA A 169 -10.60 4.56 0.78
N VAL A 170 -9.65 3.93 0.11
CA VAL A 170 -8.94 2.74 0.60
C VAL A 170 -7.45 3.04 0.61
N LEU A 171 -6.80 2.91 1.77
CA LEU A 171 -5.36 3.00 1.87
C LEU A 171 -4.74 1.69 1.37
N CYS A 172 -3.94 1.77 0.31
CA CYS A 172 -3.32 0.61 -0.33
C CYS A 172 -1.80 0.71 -0.29
N PRO A 173 -1.06 -0.36 0.02
CA PRO A 173 0.38 -0.41 -0.18
C PRO A 173 0.69 -0.38 -1.68
N VAL A 174 1.74 0.34 -2.07
CA VAL A 174 2.15 0.48 -3.47
C VAL A 174 3.66 0.52 -3.62
N LEU A 175 4.16 -0.17 -4.65
CA LEU A 175 5.54 -0.05 -5.10
C LEU A 175 5.66 1.18 -5.99
N ASN A 176 6.15 2.28 -5.44
CA ASN A 176 6.35 3.53 -6.16
C ASN A 176 7.80 3.69 -6.67
N GLY A 177 8.12 4.84 -7.24
CA GLY A 177 9.44 5.14 -7.81
C GLY A 177 10.62 5.04 -6.83
N LYS A 178 10.40 4.93 -5.52
CA LYS A 178 11.45 4.60 -4.55
C LYS A 178 11.90 3.14 -4.66
N TRP A 179 10.97 2.24 -5.02
CA TRP A 179 11.19 0.78 -5.01
C TRP A 179 11.28 0.19 -6.41
N VAL A 180 10.76 0.90 -7.42
CA VAL A 180 10.71 0.44 -8.81
C VAL A 180 11.67 1.25 -9.66
N ASN A 181 12.58 0.56 -10.34
CA ASN A 181 13.44 1.13 -11.38
C ASN A 181 12.94 0.68 -12.75
N LEU A 182 12.51 1.62 -13.59
CA LEU A 182 12.08 1.33 -14.96
C LEU A 182 13.31 1.19 -15.84
N VAL A 183 13.61 -0.04 -16.28
CA VAL A 183 14.76 -0.37 -17.10
C VAL A 183 14.30 -0.62 -18.55
N LYS A 184 14.80 0.20 -19.49
CA LYS A 184 14.56 -0.03 -20.91
C LYS A 184 15.41 -1.21 -21.40
N VAL A 185 14.77 -2.19 -22.01
CA VAL A 185 15.40 -3.34 -22.65
C VAL A 185 15.01 -3.42 -24.13
N GLU A 186 15.82 -4.07 -24.95
CA GLU A 186 15.52 -4.27 -26.38
C GLU A 186 14.55 -5.44 -26.59
N LYS A 187 14.57 -6.44 -25.71
CA LYS A 187 13.71 -7.62 -25.79
C LYS A 187 13.28 -8.04 -24.40
N ILE A 188 12.01 -8.47 -24.27
CA ILE A 188 11.45 -9.10 -23.07
C ILE A 188 11.48 -10.61 -23.29
N GLU A 189 11.90 -11.36 -22.29
CA GLU A 189 11.90 -12.83 -22.32
C GLU A 189 10.47 -13.37 -22.46
N GLU A 190 10.31 -14.35 -23.32
CA GLU A 190 9.04 -15.01 -23.54
C GLU A 190 8.62 -15.81 -22.29
N LYS A 191 7.31 -15.80 -21.99
CA LYS A 191 6.69 -16.54 -20.90
C LYS A 191 5.50 -17.32 -21.43
N ASP A 192 5.00 -18.29 -20.64
CA ASP A 192 3.92 -19.21 -21.07
C ASP A 192 2.65 -18.49 -21.55
N ARG A 193 2.30 -17.37 -20.95
CA ARG A 193 1.16 -16.54 -21.38
C ARG A 193 1.48 -15.67 -22.60
N ASN A 194 2.71 -15.22 -22.73
CA ASN A 194 3.22 -14.32 -23.77
C ASN A 194 2.27 -13.12 -24.00
N ASP A 195 1.85 -12.90 -25.25
CA ASP A 195 0.96 -11.80 -25.69
C ASP A 195 -0.54 -12.15 -25.59
N LYS A 196 -0.88 -13.35 -25.11
CA LYS A 196 -2.26 -13.79 -24.97
C LYS A 196 -3.01 -12.99 -23.93
N GLY A 197 -3.97 -12.20 -24.36
CA GLY A 197 -4.86 -11.37 -23.56
C GLY A 197 -6.30 -11.42 -24.04
N PHE A 198 -7.13 -10.47 -23.60
CA PHE A 198 -8.49 -10.20 -24.10
C PHE A 198 -9.41 -11.44 -24.23
N GLY A 199 -9.45 -12.30 -23.21
CA GLY A 199 -10.29 -13.52 -23.20
C GLY A 199 -9.59 -14.77 -23.69
N SER A 200 -8.26 -14.77 -23.82
CA SER A 200 -7.48 -15.96 -24.24
C SER A 200 -7.61 -17.19 -23.31
N THR A 201 -8.16 -17.02 -22.09
CA THR A 201 -8.44 -18.08 -21.11
C THR A 201 -9.86 -18.61 -21.19
N GLY A 202 -10.64 -18.20 -22.19
CA GLY A 202 -12.05 -18.57 -22.39
C GLY A 202 -13.01 -17.45 -21.95
N LEU A 203 -14.19 -17.44 -22.54
CA LEU A 203 -15.35 -16.64 -22.15
C LEU A 203 -16.34 -17.55 -21.42
#